data_490732310e3d8c5013d025872b1efb3c
#
_entry.id   490732310e3d8c5013d025872b1efb3c
#
_cell.length_a   1.000
_cell.length_b   1.000
_cell.length_c   1.000
_cell.angle_alpha   90.00
_cell.angle_beta   90.00
_cell.angle_gamma   90.00
#
_symmetry.space_group_name_H-M   'P 1'
#
loop_
_entity.id
_entity.type
_entity.pdbx_description
1 polymer ?
#
loop_
_entity_poly.entity_id
_entity_poly.type
_entity_poly.pdbx_seq_one_letter_code
_entity_poly.pdbx_strand_id
1 'polypeptide(L)'
;MRSNEGNKGVLASLDWFTISLYLILVTWGWFSVCGASYDFINPDIFGWSTNSGKQLVWIGTAIILGSMLLLIEKRFYDTSAYFIYMTMIMLLIVTIIIAPETKGSKSWIPIGPVKLQPAEFAKFAVALTISKLMNTYGFTLANTRQFAQVAALILLPMLLIICQKETGSALVYLSFFLVLYREGMTGAFLFTGFAMIVYFVVGIRFSTEQLSYMPVIVGEFIVHLLISIFTIAMTWVYTRNWQLTRTLALTVIGSTILALLFSAYVIPFNICHVQLIANTAMTITLIVMAFTTRTAKLTFIALFAIISTSFFYASNHVFHKVLQDHQRTRIEVLLGINDDIRRAGYNVNQAKIAIGSGGLTGKGFLNGTQTKLKYVPEQDTDFIFCTVGEEEGFIGSAALLLTYLVFIFRLIHLAERQPDTMGRVYGYSVLCIFLFHLFINVGMVLGLTPVIGIPLPFFSYGGSSLWGFTILLFILLRIDAERNLKRQ
;
A
#
# COMPACT_ATOMS: atom_id res chain seq x y z
N MET A 1 41.89 -11.21 35.67
CA MET A 1 40.98 -12.29 35.29
C MET A 1 39.72 -11.63 34.74
N ARG A 2 39.66 -11.36 33.43
CA ARG A 2 38.39 -11.03 32.75
C ARG A 2 37.73 -12.35 32.40
N SER A 3 36.63 -12.63 33.08
CA SER A 3 35.82 -13.82 32.85
C SER A 3 35.41 -13.90 31.39
N ASN A 4 35.65 -15.08 30.83
CA ASN A 4 35.14 -15.55 29.53
C ASN A 4 33.59 -15.67 29.57
N GLU A 5 32.87 -14.59 29.81
CA GLU A 5 31.41 -14.55 29.66
C GLU A 5 31.11 -14.37 28.17
N GLY A 6 31.08 -15.47 27.50
CA GLY A 6 30.22 -15.84 26.44
C GLY A 6 29.94 -14.79 25.37
N ASN A 7 30.78 -14.81 24.33
CA ASN A 7 30.37 -14.37 23.00
C ASN A 7 29.13 -15.19 22.59
N LYS A 8 27.92 -14.81 23.06
CA LYS A 8 26.67 -15.44 22.60
C LYS A 8 26.61 -15.20 21.11
N GLY A 9 26.80 -16.26 20.34
CA GLY A 9 26.83 -16.20 18.89
C GLY A 9 25.56 -15.48 18.36
N VAL A 10 25.64 -14.91 17.19
CA VAL A 10 24.51 -14.23 16.50
C VAL A 10 23.19 -15.02 16.62
N LEU A 11 23.26 -16.34 16.52
CA LEU A 11 22.12 -17.25 16.63
C LEU A 11 21.40 -17.20 17.98
N ALA A 12 22.10 -16.98 19.08
CA ALA A 12 21.50 -16.89 20.42
C ALA A 12 20.81 -15.53 20.65
N SER A 13 21.16 -14.51 19.87
CA SER A 13 20.57 -13.15 19.95
C SER A 13 19.41 -12.92 18.99
N LEU A 14 19.12 -13.87 18.09
CA LEU A 14 18.03 -13.81 17.12
C LEU A 14 16.65 -13.86 17.78
N ASP A 15 15.70 -13.21 17.15
CA ASP A 15 14.30 -13.29 17.53
C ASP A 15 13.61 -14.53 16.93
N TRP A 16 13.78 -15.67 17.62
CA TRP A 16 13.25 -16.96 17.19
C TRP A 16 11.73 -16.99 17.05
N PHE A 17 11.01 -16.12 17.81
CA PHE A 17 9.57 -16.02 17.69
C PHE A 17 9.15 -15.49 16.30
N THR A 18 9.83 -14.47 15.80
CA THR A 18 9.58 -13.95 14.43
C THR A 18 9.94 -14.98 13.36
N ILE A 19 11.06 -15.72 13.56
CA ILE A 19 11.45 -16.80 12.65
C ILE A 19 10.40 -17.91 12.63
N SER A 20 9.84 -18.28 13.79
CA SER A 20 8.77 -19.28 13.87
C SER A 20 7.51 -18.83 13.12
N LEU A 21 7.11 -17.55 13.26
CA LEU A 21 5.97 -17.00 12.51
C LEU A 21 6.24 -16.99 10.99
N TYR A 22 7.45 -16.64 10.58
CA TYR A 22 7.87 -16.73 9.18
C TYR A 22 7.72 -18.15 8.64
N LEU A 23 8.26 -19.16 9.36
CA LEU A 23 8.18 -20.56 8.95
C LEU A 23 6.71 -21.06 8.92
N ILE A 24 5.89 -20.68 9.89
CA ILE A 24 4.45 -21.01 9.89
C ILE A 24 3.78 -20.44 8.64
N LEU A 25 3.97 -19.15 8.33
CA LEU A 25 3.36 -18.51 7.16
C LEU A 25 3.83 -19.14 5.84
N VAL A 26 5.12 -19.43 5.72
CA VAL A 26 5.69 -20.04 4.51
C VAL A 26 5.20 -21.47 4.30
N THR A 27 5.13 -22.28 5.37
CA THR A 27 4.65 -23.66 5.28
C THR A 27 3.14 -23.73 5.01
N TRP A 28 2.36 -22.90 5.69
CA TRP A 28 0.91 -22.80 5.46
C TRP A 28 0.62 -22.28 4.04
N GLY A 29 1.35 -21.25 3.59
CA GLY A 29 1.27 -20.75 2.22
C GLY A 29 1.58 -21.84 1.17
N TRP A 30 2.57 -22.69 1.42
CA TRP A 30 2.86 -23.81 0.54
C TRP A 30 1.70 -24.80 0.43
N PHE A 31 1.07 -25.17 1.56
CA PHE A 31 -0.15 -26.03 1.52
C PHE A 31 -1.27 -25.37 0.72
N SER A 32 -1.50 -24.07 0.89
CA SER A 32 -2.53 -23.34 0.15
C SER A 32 -2.19 -23.24 -1.35
N VAL A 33 -0.91 -23.08 -1.71
CA VAL A 33 -0.45 -23.13 -3.11
C VAL A 33 -0.65 -24.54 -3.69
N CYS A 34 -0.42 -25.61 -2.89
CA CYS A 34 -0.74 -26.97 -3.33
C CYS A 34 -2.24 -27.09 -3.64
N GLY A 35 -3.13 -26.61 -2.75
CA GLY A 35 -4.58 -26.61 -2.99
C GLY A 35 -4.96 -25.87 -4.26
N ALA A 36 -4.43 -24.67 -4.45
CA ALA A 36 -4.72 -23.80 -5.61
C ALA A 36 -4.20 -24.36 -6.96
N SER A 37 -3.06 -25.04 -6.95
CA SER A 37 -2.38 -25.49 -8.19
C SER A 37 -2.53 -26.98 -8.50
N TYR A 38 -3.18 -27.74 -7.61
CA TYR A 38 -3.31 -29.18 -7.77
C TYR A 38 -4.06 -29.58 -9.03
N ASP A 39 -3.50 -30.52 -9.78
CA ASP A 39 -4.12 -31.10 -10.97
C ASP A 39 -4.51 -32.56 -10.66
N PHE A 40 -5.82 -32.85 -10.68
CA PHE A 40 -6.35 -34.19 -10.42
C PHE A 40 -6.11 -35.18 -11.55
N ILE A 41 -5.80 -34.69 -12.77
CA ILE A 41 -5.48 -35.53 -13.91
C ILE A 41 -4.03 -36.03 -13.83
N ASN A 42 -3.12 -35.12 -13.41
CA ASN A 42 -1.71 -35.42 -13.21
C ASN A 42 -1.30 -35.04 -11.77
N PRO A 43 -1.57 -35.90 -10.77
CA PRO A 43 -1.39 -35.59 -9.36
C PRO A 43 0.11 -35.59 -8.98
N ASP A 44 0.80 -34.53 -9.28
CA ASP A 44 2.21 -34.31 -8.91
C ASP A 44 2.34 -33.03 -8.10
N ILE A 45 2.60 -33.18 -6.78
CA ILE A 45 2.77 -32.04 -5.86
C ILE A 45 4.22 -31.55 -5.85
N PHE A 46 5.17 -32.45 -6.07
CA PHE A 46 6.61 -32.18 -5.92
C PHE A 46 7.34 -31.93 -7.25
N GLY A 47 6.70 -32.15 -8.37
CA GLY A 47 7.29 -32.01 -9.69
C GLY A 47 7.67 -30.57 -10.03
N TRP A 48 8.78 -30.43 -10.77
CA TRP A 48 9.20 -29.12 -11.30
C TRP A 48 8.22 -28.52 -12.29
N SER A 49 7.29 -29.29 -12.84
CA SER A 49 6.23 -28.81 -13.71
C SER A 49 5.13 -28.05 -12.99
N THR A 50 4.92 -28.34 -11.68
CA THR A 50 3.87 -27.76 -10.86
C THR A 50 4.31 -26.52 -10.11
N ASN A 51 3.38 -25.60 -9.79
CA ASN A 51 3.70 -24.41 -8.99
C ASN A 51 4.00 -24.77 -7.55
N SER A 52 3.39 -25.81 -6.99
CA SER A 52 3.69 -26.34 -5.65
C SER A 52 5.12 -26.85 -5.52
N GLY A 53 5.62 -27.64 -6.49
CA GLY A 53 6.99 -28.11 -6.50
C GLY A 53 8.02 -26.99 -6.67
N LYS A 54 7.76 -26.05 -7.60
CA LYS A 54 8.60 -24.84 -7.74
C LYS A 54 8.64 -24.01 -6.45
N GLN A 55 7.50 -23.87 -5.75
CA GLN A 55 7.44 -23.11 -4.49
C GLN A 55 8.33 -23.71 -3.41
N LEU A 56 8.44 -25.05 -3.32
CA LEU A 56 9.40 -25.68 -2.38
C LEU A 56 10.85 -25.27 -2.65
N VAL A 57 11.23 -25.20 -3.93
CA VAL A 57 12.59 -24.75 -4.30
C VAL A 57 12.78 -23.28 -3.93
N TRP A 58 11.77 -22.43 -4.16
CA TRP A 58 11.83 -21.04 -3.73
C TRP A 58 11.91 -20.88 -2.22
N ILE A 59 11.21 -21.72 -1.44
CA ILE A 59 11.30 -21.76 0.02
C ILE A 59 12.71 -22.16 0.46
N GLY A 60 13.26 -23.24 -0.09
CA GLY A 60 14.61 -23.69 0.22
C GLY A 60 15.67 -22.61 -0.07
N THR A 61 15.60 -21.99 -1.25
CA THR A 61 16.52 -20.89 -1.63
C THR A 61 16.31 -19.64 -0.79
N ALA A 62 15.07 -19.31 -0.38
CA ALA A 62 14.76 -18.18 0.50
C ALA A 62 15.35 -18.39 1.91
N ILE A 63 15.25 -19.61 2.46
CA ILE A 63 15.85 -19.95 3.77
C ILE A 63 17.37 -19.84 3.71
N ILE A 64 18.02 -20.35 2.64
CA ILE A 64 19.46 -20.22 2.44
C ILE A 64 19.83 -18.74 2.35
N LEU A 65 19.13 -17.97 1.53
CA LEU A 65 19.34 -16.52 1.37
C LEU A 65 19.21 -15.79 2.71
N GLY A 66 18.14 -16.05 3.47
CA GLY A 66 17.91 -15.47 4.79
C GLY A 66 19.05 -15.82 5.77
N SER A 67 19.48 -17.08 5.79
CA SER A 67 20.59 -17.52 6.63
C SER A 67 21.91 -16.83 6.27
N MET A 68 22.19 -16.62 4.98
CA MET A 68 23.35 -15.86 4.51
C MET A 68 23.29 -14.39 4.96
N LEU A 69 22.12 -13.76 4.89
CA LEU A 69 21.94 -12.37 5.32
C LEU A 69 22.18 -12.19 6.82
N LEU A 70 21.88 -13.19 7.64
CA LEU A 70 22.18 -13.15 9.09
C LEU A 70 23.68 -13.16 9.40
N LEU A 71 24.53 -13.65 8.50
CA LEU A 71 26.00 -13.64 8.67
C LEU A 71 26.61 -12.27 8.36
N ILE A 72 25.91 -11.43 7.59
CA ILE A 72 26.40 -10.11 7.19
C ILE A 72 26.23 -9.13 8.35
N GLU A 73 27.26 -8.36 8.68
CA GLU A 73 27.20 -7.36 9.75
C GLU A 73 26.30 -6.17 9.39
N LYS A 74 25.64 -5.57 10.39
CA LYS A 74 24.85 -4.34 10.23
C LYS A 74 25.62 -3.21 9.55
N ARG A 75 26.92 -3.09 9.86
CA ARG A 75 27.80 -2.07 9.29
C ARG A 75 27.87 -2.16 7.77
N PHE A 76 27.82 -3.36 7.20
CA PHE A 76 27.78 -3.55 5.75
C PHE A 76 26.50 -2.95 5.16
N TYR A 77 25.35 -3.24 5.76
CA TYR A 77 24.07 -2.68 5.29
C TYR A 77 24.05 -1.17 5.38
N ASP A 78 24.57 -0.58 6.45
CA ASP A 78 24.70 0.86 6.59
C ASP A 78 25.64 1.45 5.53
N THR A 79 26.84 0.91 5.38
CA THR A 79 27.82 1.48 4.43
C THR A 79 27.36 1.35 2.98
N SER A 80 26.77 0.22 2.61
CA SER A 80 26.41 -0.12 1.24
C SER A 80 25.02 0.36 0.81
N ALA A 81 24.22 0.97 1.69
CA ALA A 81 22.83 1.33 1.40
C ALA A 81 22.65 2.14 0.11
N TYR A 82 23.43 3.19 -0.10
CA TYR A 82 23.36 4.02 -1.32
C TYR A 82 23.81 3.25 -2.56
N PHE A 83 24.83 2.41 -2.44
CA PHE A 83 25.31 1.56 -3.54
C PHE A 83 24.23 0.55 -3.95
N ILE A 84 23.61 -0.13 -2.98
CA ILE A 84 22.50 -1.05 -3.22
C ILE A 84 21.33 -0.32 -3.90
N TYR A 85 20.97 0.88 -3.43
CA TYR A 85 19.92 1.69 -4.03
C TYR A 85 20.22 2.04 -5.49
N MET A 86 21.41 2.55 -5.78
CA MET A 86 21.82 2.89 -7.16
C MET A 86 21.79 1.67 -8.07
N THR A 87 22.26 0.52 -7.58
CA THR A 87 22.21 -0.75 -8.32
C THR A 87 20.75 -1.14 -8.64
N MET A 88 19.83 -0.98 -7.68
CA MET A 88 18.41 -1.28 -7.92
C MET A 88 17.76 -0.30 -8.88
N ILE A 89 18.08 1.00 -8.80
CA ILE A 89 17.60 2.00 -9.77
C ILE A 89 18.09 1.66 -11.18
N MET A 90 19.37 1.33 -11.34
CA MET A 90 19.92 0.90 -12.63
C MET A 90 19.23 -0.36 -13.15
N LEU A 91 18.96 -1.33 -12.26
CA LEU A 91 18.25 -2.54 -12.63
C LEU A 91 16.79 -2.27 -13.05
N LEU A 92 16.09 -1.34 -12.39
CA LEU A 92 14.75 -0.91 -12.80
C LEU A 92 14.77 -0.25 -14.18
N ILE A 93 15.76 0.59 -14.48
CA ILE A 93 15.92 1.22 -15.80
C ILE A 93 16.21 0.17 -16.87
N VAL A 94 17.13 -0.75 -16.61
CA VAL A 94 17.44 -1.88 -17.50
C VAL A 94 16.20 -2.73 -17.77
N THR A 95 15.37 -2.94 -16.75
CA THR A 95 14.10 -3.69 -16.90
C THR A 95 13.17 -3.02 -17.90
N ILE A 96 13.03 -1.70 -17.90
CA ILE A 96 12.17 -0.97 -18.85
C ILE A 96 12.61 -1.25 -20.31
N ILE A 97 13.92 -1.40 -20.53
CA ILE A 97 14.52 -1.55 -21.86
C ILE A 97 14.46 -3.01 -22.35
N ILE A 98 14.80 -3.97 -21.45
CA ILE A 98 15.06 -5.37 -21.85
C ILE A 98 13.84 -6.28 -21.60
N ALA A 99 12.99 -5.97 -20.61
CA ALA A 99 11.91 -6.88 -20.23
C ALA A 99 10.86 -7.03 -21.35
N PRO A 100 10.50 -8.27 -21.71
CA PRO A 100 9.40 -8.52 -22.63
C PRO A 100 8.08 -8.09 -22.01
N GLU A 101 7.13 -7.66 -22.82
CA GLU A 101 5.80 -7.35 -22.35
C GLU A 101 5.07 -8.64 -21.94
N THR A 102 4.75 -8.76 -20.66
CA THR A 102 4.05 -9.93 -20.10
C THR A 102 2.78 -9.43 -19.40
N LYS A 103 1.59 -9.89 -19.83
CA LYS A 103 0.30 -9.46 -19.26
C LYS A 103 0.13 -7.92 -19.20
N GLY A 104 0.68 -7.20 -20.18
CA GLY A 104 0.58 -5.74 -20.28
C GLY A 104 1.61 -4.96 -19.46
N SER A 105 2.54 -5.60 -18.74
CA SER A 105 3.64 -4.96 -18.01
C SER A 105 5.01 -5.40 -18.52
N LYS A 106 6.03 -4.54 -18.34
CA LYS A 106 7.44 -4.79 -18.66
C LYS A 106 8.27 -4.83 -17.37
N SER A 107 7.91 -5.73 -16.46
CA SER A 107 8.45 -5.79 -15.08
C SER A 107 9.26 -7.06 -14.78
N TRP A 108 9.26 -8.03 -15.70
CA TRP A 108 9.84 -9.34 -15.49
C TRP A 108 11.04 -9.58 -16.40
N ILE A 109 12.23 -9.77 -15.79
CA ILE A 109 13.44 -10.16 -16.51
C ILE A 109 13.52 -11.70 -16.55
N PRO A 110 13.50 -12.33 -17.72
CA PRO A 110 13.70 -13.77 -17.83
C PRO A 110 15.20 -14.10 -17.63
N ILE A 111 15.48 -14.93 -16.64
CA ILE A 111 16.84 -15.46 -16.37
C ILE A 111 16.76 -16.98 -16.47
N GLY A 112 16.90 -17.52 -17.68
CA GLY A 112 16.72 -18.96 -17.91
C GLY A 112 15.28 -19.39 -17.58
N PRO A 113 15.07 -20.43 -16.74
CA PRO A 113 13.74 -20.91 -16.37
C PRO A 113 13.01 -20.02 -15.34
N VAL A 114 13.72 -19.01 -14.79
CA VAL A 114 13.24 -18.15 -13.69
C VAL A 114 12.92 -16.75 -14.24
N LYS A 115 11.87 -16.14 -13.72
CA LYS A 115 11.55 -14.72 -13.97
C LYS A 115 11.84 -13.92 -12.71
N LEU A 116 12.67 -12.90 -12.81
CA LEU A 116 13.00 -11.99 -11.73
C LEU A 116 12.20 -10.69 -11.88
N GLN A 117 11.59 -10.22 -10.79
CA GLN A 117 10.90 -8.94 -10.73
C GLN A 117 11.69 -7.93 -9.88
N PRO A 118 12.46 -7.02 -10.50
CA PRO A 118 13.32 -6.09 -9.76
C PRO A 118 12.58 -5.17 -8.80
N ALA A 119 11.31 -4.86 -9.07
CA ALA A 119 10.48 -4.05 -8.20
C ALA A 119 10.33 -4.63 -6.78
N GLU A 120 10.34 -5.98 -6.64
CA GLU A 120 10.29 -6.65 -5.34
C GLU A 120 11.55 -6.39 -4.50
N PHE A 121 12.69 -6.32 -5.15
CA PHE A 121 13.97 -6.07 -4.49
C PHE A 121 14.23 -4.58 -4.24
N ALA A 122 13.72 -3.70 -5.08
CA ALA A 122 13.89 -2.27 -4.89
C ALA A 122 13.28 -1.77 -3.56
N LYS A 123 12.26 -2.44 -3.02
CA LYS A 123 11.64 -2.10 -1.72
C LYS A 123 12.63 -2.13 -0.56
N PHE A 124 13.46 -3.17 -0.44
CA PHE A 124 14.44 -3.24 0.66
C PHE A 124 15.56 -2.21 0.47
N ALA A 125 15.96 -1.92 -0.76
CA ALA A 125 16.97 -0.91 -1.06
C ALA A 125 16.51 0.49 -0.65
N VAL A 126 15.26 0.84 -0.95
CA VAL A 126 14.64 2.09 -0.50
C VAL A 126 14.57 2.14 1.03
N ALA A 127 14.12 1.06 1.68
CA ALA A 127 14.05 0.97 3.14
C ALA A 127 15.42 1.21 3.80
N LEU A 128 16.48 0.59 3.29
CA LEU A 128 17.86 0.78 3.78
C LEU A 128 18.34 2.23 3.58
N THR A 129 18.10 2.77 2.40
CA THR A 129 18.62 4.11 2.05
C THR A 129 17.93 5.23 2.83
N ILE A 130 16.61 5.13 3.01
CA ILE A 130 15.87 6.06 3.87
C ILE A 130 16.35 5.97 5.32
N SER A 131 16.53 4.76 5.83
CA SER A 131 17.01 4.52 7.20
C SER A 131 18.38 5.14 7.43
N LYS A 132 19.31 4.97 6.45
CA LYS A 132 20.64 5.58 6.51
C LYS A 132 20.57 7.10 6.45
N LEU A 133 19.81 7.66 5.51
CA LEU A 133 19.67 9.11 5.38
C LEU A 133 19.10 9.74 6.65
N MET A 134 18.06 9.14 7.23
CA MET A 134 17.41 9.65 8.44
C MET A 134 18.27 9.44 9.71
N ASN A 135 19.25 8.55 9.68
CA ASN A 135 20.21 8.35 10.76
C ASN A 135 21.36 9.36 10.74
N THR A 136 21.42 10.25 9.74
CA THR A 136 22.46 11.29 9.66
C THR A 136 22.27 12.34 10.77
N TYR A 137 23.38 12.76 11.40
CA TYR A 137 23.35 13.76 12.46
C TYR A 137 22.68 15.07 12.01
N GLY A 138 21.77 15.60 12.81
CA GLY A 138 21.03 16.82 12.52
C GLY A 138 19.91 16.66 11.46
N PHE A 139 19.57 15.43 11.06
CA PHE A 139 18.45 15.20 10.14
C PHE A 139 17.11 15.51 10.81
N THR A 140 16.26 16.26 10.10
CA THR A 140 14.88 16.53 10.52
C THR A 140 13.95 16.68 9.34
N LEU A 141 12.80 16.03 9.40
CA LEU A 141 11.74 16.14 8.37
C LEU A 141 11.08 17.53 8.31
N ALA A 142 11.30 18.38 9.32
CA ALA A 142 10.86 19.77 9.30
C ALA A 142 11.64 20.62 8.26
N ASN A 143 12.86 20.20 7.90
CA ASN A 143 13.64 20.85 6.85
C ASN A 143 13.14 20.41 5.47
N THR A 144 12.62 21.36 4.69
CA THR A 144 12.06 21.11 3.36
C THR A 144 13.04 20.41 2.40
N ARG A 145 14.33 20.73 2.46
CA ARG A 145 15.35 20.10 1.63
C ARG A 145 15.53 18.62 1.99
N GLN A 146 15.61 18.32 3.28
CA GLN A 146 15.77 16.94 3.77
C GLN A 146 14.52 16.12 3.50
N PHE A 147 13.34 16.70 3.69
CA PHE A 147 12.07 16.08 3.32
C PHE A 147 12.01 15.77 1.82
N ALA A 148 12.38 16.73 0.97
CA ALA A 148 12.43 16.53 -0.48
C ALA A 148 13.41 15.43 -0.90
N GLN A 149 14.56 15.30 -0.23
CA GLN A 149 15.51 14.22 -0.48
C GLN A 149 14.90 12.83 -0.18
N VAL A 150 14.25 12.68 0.98
CA VAL A 150 13.58 11.41 1.32
C VAL A 150 12.43 11.12 0.36
N ALA A 151 11.61 12.12 0.06
CA ALA A 151 10.52 11.98 -0.90
C ALA A 151 11.04 11.56 -2.28
N ALA A 152 12.14 12.14 -2.76
CA ALA A 152 12.74 11.77 -4.02
C ALA A 152 13.24 10.31 -4.03
N LEU A 153 13.85 9.84 -2.92
CA LEU A 153 14.28 8.44 -2.78
C LEU A 153 13.10 7.44 -2.82
N ILE A 154 11.92 7.84 -2.36
CA ILE A 154 10.71 7.01 -2.44
C ILE A 154 10.08 7.09 -3.82
N LEU A 155 9.94 8.32 -4.36
CA LEU A 155 9.18 8.57 -5.59
C LEU A 155 9.93 8.14 -6.85
N LEU A 156 11.26 8.19 -6.87
CA LEU A 156 12.05 7.82 -8.06
C LEU A 156 11.84 6.34 -8.46
N PRO A 157 12.02 5.34 -7.59
CA PRO A 157 11.74 3.96 -7.96
C PRO A 157 10.24 3.74 -8.25
N MET A 158 9.34 4.39 -7.51
CA MET A 158 7.90 4.34 -7.77
C MET A 158 7.57 4.79 -9.21
N LEU A 159 8.13 5.91 -9.68
CA LEU A 159 7.94 6.42 -11.04
C LEU A 159 8.50 5.45 -12.09
N LEU A 160 9.69 4.88 -11.86
CA LEU A 160 10.26 3.89 -12.78
C LEU A 160 9.39 2.65 -12.89
N ILE A 161 8.78 2.18 -11.80
CA ILE A 161 7.87 1.04 -11.79
C ILE A 161 6.56 1.38 -12.52
N ILE A 162 6.05 2.61 -12.37
CA ILE A 162 4.89 3.09 -13.16
C ILE A 162 5.22 3.09 -14.65
N CYS A 163 6.43 3.50 -15.04
CA CYS A 163 6.89 3.43 -16.44
C CYS A 163 6.95 2.00 -16.98
N GLN A 164 7.12 0.98 -16.11
CA GLN A 164 7.01 -0.45 -16.46
C GLN A 164 5.56 -0.93 -16.60
N LYS A 165 4.58 -0.04 -16.40
CA LYS A 165 3.13 -0.33 -16.34
C LYS A 165 2.75 -1.29 -15.20
N GLU A 166 3.52 -1.30 -14.11
CA GLU A 166 3.33 -2.14 -12.93
C GLU A 166 2.80 -1.29 -11.76
N THR A 167 1.52 -0.94 -11.83
CA THR A 167 0.90 -0.03 -10.83
C THR A 167 0.79 -0.64 -9.44
N GLY A 168 0.62 -1.96 -9.34
CA GLY A 168 0.50 -2.67 -8.07
C GLY A 168 1.73 -2.50 -7.19
N SER A 169 2.89 -2.89 -7.71
CA SER A 169 4.16 -2.76 -7.00
C SER A 169 4.54 -1.30 -6.70
N ALA A 170 4.14 -0.35 -7.58
CA ALA A 170 4.38 1.07 -7.36
C ALA A 170 3.61 1.63 -6.16
N LEU A 171 2.34 1.23 -5.97
CA LEU A 171 1.52 1.70 -4.85
C LEU A 171 2.07 1.32 -3.49
N VAL A 172 2.84 0.22 -3.39
CA VAL A 172 3.49 -0.19 -2.13
C VAL A 172 4.41 0.90 -1.59
N TYR A 173 5.04 1.70 -2.46
CA TYR A 173 5.93 2.80 -2.04
C TYR A 173 5.19 3.92 -1.29
N LEU A 174 3.88 4.05 -1.45
CA LEU A 174 3.09 4.99 -0.65
C LEU A 174 3.07 4.62 0.85
N SER A 175 3.30 3.35 1.18
CA SER A 175 3.40 2.91 2.58
C SER A 175 4.56 3.58 3.34
N PHE A 176 5.63 4.00 2.65
CA PHE A 176 6.74 4.72 3.27
C PHE A 176 6.33 6.08 3.86
N PHE A 177 5.26 6.71 3.38
CA PHE A 177 4.75 7.94 3.99
C PHE A 177 4.24 7.72 5.42
N LEU A 178 3.80 6.49 5.78
CA LEU A 178 3.48 6.13 7.16
C LEU A 178 4.74 6.14 8.05
N VAL A 179 5.87 5.69 7.50
CA VAL A 179 7.17 5.75 8.19
C VAL A 179 7.58 7.20 8.45
N LEU A 180 7.44 8.07 7.43
CA LEU A 180 7.75 9.49 7.56
C LEU A 180 6.86 10.17 8.61
N TYR A 181 5.59 9.80 8.68
CA TYR A 181 4.66 10.29 9.71
C TYR A 181 5.12 9.87 11.12
N ARG A 182 5.51 8.60 11.29
CA ARG A 182 6.05 8.11 12.58
C ARG A 182 7.31 8.85 13.00
N GLU A 183 8.16 9.27 12.06
CA GLU A 183 9.41 10.00 12.31
C GLU A 183 9.24 11.53 12.33
N GLY A 184 8.01 12.03 12.42
CA GLY A 184 7.74 13.45 12.68
C GLY A 184 7.29 14.29 11.49
N MET A 185 6.93 13.67 10.36
CA MET A 185 6.23 14.37 9.29
C MET A 185 4.86 14.87 9.79
N THR A 186 4.46 16.04 9.39
CA THR A 186 3.16 16.58 9.79
C THR A 186 2.00 15.72 9.27
N GLY A 187 1.02 15.45 10.13
CA GLY A 187 -0.18 14.66 9.78
C GLY A 187 -1.00 15.27 8.62
N ALA A 188 -0.78 16.54 8.29
CA ALA A 188 -1.43 17.21 7.17
C ALA A 188 -1.18 16.49 5.83
N PHE A 189 0.01 15.93 5.60
CA PHE A 189 0.31 15.19 4.37
C PHE A 189 -0.51 13.90 4.26
N LEU A 190 -0.60 13.11 5.35
CA LEU A 190 -1.43 11.90 5.36
C LEU A 190 -2.91 12.25 5.25
N PHE A 191 -3.36 13.30 5.93
CA PHE A 191 -4.73 13.77 5.82
C PHE A 191 -5.06 14.22 4.40
N THR A 192 -4.15 14.92 3.71
CA THR A 192 -4.32 15.31 2.30
C THR A 192 -4.44 14.08 1.41
N GLY A 193 -3.58 13.08 1.59
CA GLY A 193 -3.66 11.82 0.83
C GLY A 193 -4.98 11.08 1.08
N PHE A 194 -5.43 10.99 2.33
CA PHE A 194 -6.73 10.41 2.68
C PHE A 194 -7.89 11.19 2.04
N ALA A 195 -7.87 12.52 2.14
CA ALA A 195 -8.88 13.39 1.54
C ALA A 195 -8.98 13.19 0.01
N MET A 196 -7.84 13.07 -0.68
CA MET A 196 -7.79 12.79 -2.12
C MET A 196 -8.45 11.45 -2.47
N ILE A 197 -8.20 10.39 -1.69
CA ILE A 197 -8.87 9.09 -1.88
C ILE A 197 -10.38 9.26 -1.71
N VAL A 198 -10.83 9.96 -0.68
CA VAL A 198 -12.27 10.21 -0.45
C VAL A 198 -12.87 11.00 -1.59
N TYR A 199 -12.21 12.06 -2.09
CA TYR A 199 -12.72 12.85 -3.22
C TYR A 199 -12.82 12.02 -4.49
N PHE A 200 -11.83 11.17 -4.77
CA PHE A 200 -11.85 10.28 -5.91
C PHE A 200 -13.01 9.27 -5.82
N VAL A 201 -13.11 8.56 -4.69
CA VAL A 201 -14.14 7.55 -4.48
C VAL A 201 -15.54 8.14 -4.56
N VAL A 202 -15.80 9.23 -3.82
CA VAL A 202 -17.13 9.90 -3.80
C VAL A 202 -17.44 10.53 -5.15
N GLY A 203 -16.47 11.22 -5.75
CA GLY A 203 -16.64 11.87 -7.04
C GLY A 203 -17.02 10.90 -8.15
N ILE A 204 -16.36 9.74 -8.22
CA ILE A 204 -16.65 8.72 -9.24
C ILE A 204 -17.93 7.94 -8.89
N ARG A 205 -18.10 7.49 -7.62
CA ARG A 205 -19.29 6.69 -7.22
C ARG A 205 -20.61 7.36 -7.53
N PHE A 206 -20.69 8.67 -7.32
CA PHE A 206 -21.91 9.44 -7.52
C PHE A 206 -21.87 10.32 -8.78
N SER A 207 -20.97 10.02 -9.73
CA SER A 207 -20.81 10.83 -10.96
C SER A 207 -22.01 10.73 -11.91
N THR A 208 -22.77 9.64 -11.86
CA THR A 208 -23.96 9.40 -12.69
C THR A 208 -25.26 9.82 -12.02
N GLU A 209 -25.24 10.05 -10.72
CA GLU A 209 -26.44 10.43 -9.96
C GLU A 209 -26.66 11.94 -10.04
N GLN A 210 -27.90 12.32 -10.34
CA GLN A 210 -28.33 13.73 -10.34
C GLN A 210 -29.26 14.00 -9.17
N LEU A 211 -29.17 15.20 -8.61
CA LEU A 211 -30.08 15.63 -7.56
C LEU A 211 -31.47 15.86 -8.14
N SER A 212 -32.50 15.28 -7.50
CA SER A 212 -33.89 15.39 -7.98
C SER A 212 -34.28 16.85 -8.24
N TYR A 213 -34.79 17.09 -9.43
CA TYR A 213 -35.28 18.43 -9.91
C TYR A 213 -34.18 19.49 -10.16
N MET A 214 -32.88 19.16 -10.06
CA MET A 214 -31.79 20.12 -10.28
C MET A 214 -30.71 19.54 -11.21
N PRO A 215 -30.11 20.37 -12.09
CA PRO A 215 -29.02 19.93 -12.97
C PRO A 215 -27.69 19.86 -12.20
N VAL A 216 -27.65 19.07 -11.12
CA VAL A 216 -26.50 18.96 -10.19
C VAL A 216 -26.07 17.52 -10.10
N ILE A 217 -24.80 17.26 -10.41
CA ILE A 217 -24.18 15.95 -10.21
C ILE A 217 -23.88 15.79 -8.72
N VAL A 218 -24.45 14.74 -8.11
CA VAL A 218 -24.35 14.48 -6.67
C VAL A 218 -22.89 14.32 -6.23
N GLY A 219 -22.07 13.62 -7.01
CA GLY A 219 -20.65 13.42 -6.71
C GLY A 219 -19.87 14.73 -6.64
N GLU A 220 -20.04 15.62 -7.61
CA GLU A 220 -19.39 16.93 -7.64
C GLU A 220 -19.81 17.80 -6.45
N PHE A 221 -21.12 17.82 -6.16
CA PHE A 221 -21.68 18.57 -5.03
C PHE A 221 -21.09 18.12 -3.69
N ILE A 222 -21.08 16.81 -3.42
CA ILE A 222 -20.57 16.26 -2.16
C ILE A 222 -19.06 16.53 -2.04
N VAL A 223 -18.27 16.40 -3.11
CA VAL A 223 -16.83 16.64 -3.06
C VAL A 223 -16.52 18.10 -2.76
N HIS A 224 -17.20 19.05 -3.38
CA HIS A 224 -17.01 20.47 -3.05
C HIS A 224 -17.37 20.78 -1.60
N LEU A 225 -18.41 20.15 -1.07
CA LEU A 225 -18.79 20.27 0.34
C LEU A 225 -17.71 19.68 1.27
N LEU A 226 -17.18 18.51 0.93
CA LEU A 226 -16.08 17.89 1.70
C LEU A 226 -14.80 18.74 1.68
N ILE A 227 -14.43 19.32 0.53
CA ILE A 227 -13.29 20.25 0.43
C ILE A 227 -13.48 21.43 1.39
N SER A 228 -14.68 22.02 1.42
CA SER A 228 -15.02 23.10 2.34
C SER A 228 -14.89 22.66 3.80
N ILE A 229 -15.53 21.54 4.17
CA ILE A 229 -15.51 21.00 5.54
C ILE A 229 -14.09 20.74 6.00
N PHE A 230 -13.27 20.07 5.18
CA PHE A 230 -11.90 19.73 5.55
C PHE A 230 -11.02 20.98 5.66
N THR A 231 -11.18 21.97 4.77
CA THR A 231 -10.45 23.24 4.85
C THR A 231 -10.82 24.03 6.11
N ILE A 232 -12.11 24.09 6.45
CA ILE A 232 -12.59 24.76 7.67
C ILE A 232 -12.11 24.02 8.92
N ALA A 233 -12.16 22.69 8.94
CA ALA A 233 -11.66 21.87 10.03
C ALA A 233 -10.14 22.06 10.25
N MET A 234 -9.36 22.05 9.16
CA MET A 234 -7.92 22.35 9.23
C MET A 234 -7.66 23.76 9.75
N THR A 235 -8.45 24.75 9.30
CA THR A 235 -8.33 26.13 9.81
C THR A 235 -8.54 26.16 11.33
N TRP A 236 -9.55 25.49 11.85
CA TRP A 236 -9.79 25.38 13.28
C TRP A 236 -8.65 24.69 14.03
N VAL A 237 -8.25 23.51 13.57
CA VAL A 237 -7.23 22.68 14.23
C VAL A 237 -5.87 23.39 14.33
N TYR A 238 -5.42 24.00 13.22
CA TYR A 238 -4.07 24.56 13.13
C TYR A 238 -3.96 26.01 13.59
N THR A 239 -5.03 26.83 13.44
CA THR A 239 -4.97 28.25 13.80
C THR A 239 -5.62 28.56 15.15
N ARG A 240 -6.56 27.72 15.60
CA ARG A 240 -7.38 27.94 16.79
C ARG A 240 -8.11 29.29 16.78
N ASN A 241 -8.28 29.91 15.62
CA ASN A 241 -8.98 31.18 15.45
C ASN A 241 -10.47 30.96 15.18
N TRP A 242 -11.27 31.07 16.24
CA TRP A 242 -12.71 30.85 16.16
C TRP A 242 -13.42 31.83 15.24
N GLN A 243 -13.01 33.11 15.25
CA GLN A 243 -13.67 34.14 14.43
C GLN A 243 -13.49 33.84 12.94
N LEU A 244 -12.25 33.55 12.51
CA LEU A 244 -11.96 33.16 11.12
C LEU A 244 -12.74 31.91 10.72
N THR A 245 -12.66 30.85 11.52
CA THR A 245 -13.31 29.57 11.24
C THR A 245 -14.83 29.74 11.11
N ARG A 246 -15.45 30.48 12.04
CA ARG A 246 -16.88 30.78 12.00
C ARG A 246 -17.27 31.58 10.76
N THR A 247 -16.48 32.59 10.38
CA THR A 247 -16.76 33.41 9.19
C THR A 247 -16.72 32.53 7.92
N LEU A 248 -15.66 31.73 7.76
CA LEU A 248 -15.55 30.80 6.62
C LEU A 248 -16.70 29.78 6.59
N ALA A 249 -17.07 29.22 7.74
CA ALA A 249 -18.18 28.28 7.83
C ALA A 249 -19.51 28.93 7.46
N LEU A 250 -19.80 30.12 8.00
CA LEU A 250 -21.05 30.84 7.69
C LEU A 250 -21.13 31.28 6.23
N THR A 251 -20.03 31.70 5.61
CA THR A 251 -20.03 32.08 4.18
C THR A 251 -20.28 30.87 3.29
N VAL A 252 -19.62 29.73 3.54
CA VAL A 252 -19.82 28.51 2.74
C VAL A 252 -21.21 27.92 2.96
N ILE A 253 -21.65 27.75 4.20
CA ILE A 253 -22.97 27.20 4.52
C ILE A 253 -24.07 28.13 3.99
N GLY A 254 -23.96 29.44 4.24
CA GLY A 254 -24.92 30.42 3.81
C GLY A 254 -25.09 30.51 2.28
N SER A 255 -23.95 30.53 1.55
CA SER A 255 -23.98 30.52 0.08
C SER A 255 -24.53 29.21 -0.47
N THR A 256 -24.22 28.06 0.14
CA THR A 256 -24.77 26.76 -0.29
C THR A 256 -26.27 26.67 -0.06
N ILE A 257 -26.77 27.07 1.12
CA ILE A 257 -28.20 27.06 1.44
C ILE A 257 -28.94 28.03 0.52
N LEU A 258 -28.43 29.25 0.33
CA LEU A 258 -29.03 30.25 -0.56
C LEU A 258 -29.10 29.72 -2.00
N ALA A 259 -28.02 29.11 -2.50
CA ALA A 259 -27.99 28.54 -3.84
C ALA A 259 -28.97 27.36 -3.99
N LEU A 260 -29.11 26.51 -2.98
CA LEU A 260 -30.08 25.41 -2.96
C LEU A 260 -31.53 25.95 -3.01
N LEU A 261 -31.85 26.92 -2.16
CA LEU A 261 -33.18 27.53 -2.15
C LEU A 261 -33.48 28.24 -3.46
N PHE A 262 -32.55 29.00 -4.01
CA PHE A 262 -32.75 29.72 -5.26
C PHE A 262 -32.92 28.76 -6.44
N SER A 263 -32.11 27.70 -6.52
CA SER A 263 -32.18 26.67 -7.56
C SER A 263 -33.48 25.86 -7.46
N ALA A 264 -33.99 25.63 -6.23
CA ALA A 264 -35.22 24.86 -6.01
C ALA A 264 -36.50 25.65 -6.33
N TYR A 265 -36.54 26.96 -6.03
CA TYR A 265 -37.78 27.75 -6.06
C TYR A 265 -37.81 28.81 -7.15
N VAL A 266 -36.68 29.24 -7.72
CA VAL A 266 -36.65 30.35 -8.69
C VAL A 266 -36.21 29.89 -10.07
N ILE A 267 -34.97 29.47 -10.24
CA ILE A 267 -34.44 29.02 -11.53
C ILE A 267 -33.48 27.86 -11.27
N PRO A 268 -33.68 26.67 -11.86
CA PRO A 268 -32.76 25.56 -11.73
C PRO A 268 -31.41 25.87 -12.39
N PHE A 269 -30.32 25.84 -11.62
CA PHE A 269 -28.97 26.02 -12.10
C PHE A 269 -28.01 25.07 -11.37
N ASN A 270 -26.79 24.90 -11.90
CA ASN A 270 -25.80 24.04 -11.31
C ASN A 270 -25.16 24.69 -10.07
N ILE A 271 -25.53 24.20 -8.88
CA ILE A 271 -25.08 24.70 -7.58
C ILE A 271 -23.58 24.47 -7.38
N CYS A 272 -22.95 23.46 -8.05
CA CYS A 272 -21.53 23.19 -7.95
C CYS A 272 -20.69 24.42 -8.34
N HIS A 273 -21.16 25.26 -9.28
CA HIS A 273 -20.45 26.49 -9.62
C HIS A 273 -20.43 27.50 -8.46
N VAL A 274 -21.52 27.60 -7.70
CA VAL A 274 -21.56 28.48 -6.51
C VAL A 274 -20.63 27.96 -5.43
N GLN A 275 -20.63 26.64 -5.21
CA GLN A 275 -19.68 26.02 -4.26
C GLN A 275 -18.23 26.19 -4.68
N LEU A 276 -17.93 26.06 -5.98
CA LEU A 276 -16.59 26.31 -6.50
C LEU A 276 -16.16 27.77 -6.25
N ILE A 277 -17.04 28.73 -6.51
CA ILE A 277 -16.79 30.15 -6.24
C ILE A 277 -16.58 30.37 -4.73
N ALA A 278 -17.43 29.77 -3.87
CA ALA A 278 -17.28 29.88 -2.42
C ALA A 278 -15.97 29.28 -1.92
N ASN A 279 -15.57 28.11 -2.41
CA ASN A 279 -14.29 27.48 -2.10
C ASN A 279 -13.09 28.32 -2.58
N THR A 280 -13.20 28.90 -3.76
CA THR A 280 -12.16 29.79 -4.31
C THR A 280 -12.06 31.07 -3.49
N ALA A 281 -13.16 31.70 -3.13
CA ALA A 281 -13.20 32.89 -2.26
C ALA A 281 -12.62 32.58 -0.85
N MET A 282 -12.96 31.43 -0.27
CA MET A 282 -12.40 30.95 0.98
C MET A 282 -10.87 30.79 0.87
N THR A 283 -10.39 30.20 -0.22
CA THR A 283 -8.97 29.98 -0.47
C THR A 283 -8.24 31.31 -0.63
N ILE A 284 -8.78 32.27 -1.38
CA ILE A 284 -8.23 33.61 -1.53
C ILE A 284 -8.17 34.33 -0.17
N THR A 285 -9.23 34.23 0.63
CA THR A 285 -9.24 34.80 1.99
C THR A 285 -8.13 34.24 2.86
N LEU A 286 -7.90 32.91 2.82
CA LEU A 286 -6.81 32.27 3.53
C LEU A 286 -5.43 32.74 3.03
N ILE A 287 -5.26 32.91 1.73
CA ILE A 287 -4.01 33.43 1.13
C ILE A 287 -3.76 34.87 1.60
N VAL A 288 -4.74 35.75 1.47
CA VAL A 288 -4.63 37.15 1.92
C VAL A 288 -4.28 37.23 3.39
N MET A 289 -4.96 36.44 4.24
CA MET A 289 -4.66 36.37 5.65
C MET A 289 -3.27 35.78 5.94
N ALA A 290 -2.82 34.81 5.15
CA ALA A 290 -1.47 34.25 5.31
C ALA A 290 -0.38 35.32 5.05
N PHE A 291 -0.58 36.15 4.03
CA PHE A 291 0.36 37.26 3.72
C PHE A 291 0.30 38.36 4.77
N THR A 292 -0.88 38.76 5.23
CA THR A 292 -1.05 39.84 6.20
C THR A 292 -0.54 39.46 7.60
N THR A 293 -0.84 38.24 8.05
CA THR A 293 -0.44 37.75 9.36
C THR A 293 0.94 37.05 9.37
N ARG A 294 1.56 36.84 8.18
CA ARG A 294 2.82 36.11 7.98
C ARG A 294 2.83 34.72 8.64
N THR A 295 1.71 34.02 8.63
CA THR A 295 1.57 32.70 9.25
C THR A 295 1.64 31.59 8.24
N ALA A 296 2.72 30.81 8.25
CA ALA A 296 2.92 29.65 7.36
C ALA A 296 1.78 28.62 7.42
N LYS A 297 1.11 28.49 8.59
CA LYS A 297 -0.01 27.56 8.77
C LYS A 297 -1.18 27.86 7.80
N LEU A 298 -1.52 29.14 7.62
CA LEU A 298 -2.58 29.55 6.68
C LEU A 298 -2.20 29.30 5.24
N THR A 299 -0.92 29.47 4.89
CA THR A 299 -0.41 29.13 3.55
C THR A 299 -0.57 27.64 3.25
N PHE A 300 -0.24 26.76 4.23
CA PHE A 300 -0.43 25.32 4.06
C PHE A 300 -1.90 24.91 3.90
N ILE A 301 -2.83 25.56 4.64
CA ILE A 301 -4.27 25.30 4.51
C ILE A 301 -4.79 25.79 3.14
N ALA A 302 -4.37 26.96 2.69
CA ALA A 302 -4.71 27.47 1.36
C ALA A 302 -4.18 26.52 0.25
N LEU A 303 -2.93 26.05 0.39
CA LEU A 303 -2.34 25.09 -0.53
C LEU A 303 -3.12 23.76 -0.53
N PHE A 304 -3.56 23.27 0.64
CA PHE A 304 -4.44 22.10 0.74
C PHE A 304 -5.72 22.30 -0.06
N ALA A 305 -6.40 23.43 0.06
CA ALA A 305 -7.63 23.71 -0.66
C ALA A 305 -7.42 23.76 -2.20
N ILE A 306 -6.31 24.40 -2.65
CA ILE A 306 -5.92 24.43 -4.07
C ILE A 306 -5.65 23.01 -4.60
N ILE A 307 -4.82 22.26 -3.88
CA ILE A 307 -4.45 20.89 -4.28
C ILE A 307 -5.69 20.00 -4.31
N SER A 308 -6.58 20.09 -3.31
CA SER A 308 -7.82 19.32 -3.24
C SER A 308 -8.73 19.58 -4.44
N THR A 309 -8.97 20.85 -4.76
CA THR A 309 -9.81 21.24 -5.90
C THR A 309 -9.18 20.82 -7.23
N SER A 310 -7.89 21.08 -7.40
CA SER A 310 -7.14 20.68 -8.61
C SER A 310 -7.12 19.17 -8.80
N PHE A 311 -6.89 18.41 -7.72
CA PHE A 311 -6.89 16.96 -7.74
C PHE A 311 -8.25 16.39 -8.14
N PHE A 312 -9.34 16.93 -7.61
CA PHE A 312 -10.69 16.48 -7.96
C PHE A 312 -10.96 16.60 -9.47
N TYR A 313 -10.71 17.76 -10.06
CA TYR A 313 -10.91 17.94 -11.50
C TYR A 313 -9.91 17.14 -12.35
N ALA A 314 -8.65 17.09 -11.93
CA ALA A 314 -7.63 16.29 -12.61
C ALA A 314 -7.98 14.79 -12.56
N SER A 315 -8.38 14.26 -11.40
CA SER A 315 -8.74 12.85 -11.23
C SER A 315 -9.97 12.47 -12.06
N ASN A 316 -10.97 13.32 -12.13
CA ASN A 316 -12.14 13.12 -12.97
C ASN A 316 -11.77 13.12 -14.47
N HIS A 317 -10.90 14.04 -14.90
CA HIS A 317 -10.39 14.06 -16.27
C HIS A 317 -9.59 12.81 -16.60
N VAL A 318 -8.68 12.39 -15.71
CA VAL A 318 -7.87 11.17 -15.88
C VAL A 318 -8.77 9.94 -15.96
N PHE A 319 -9.76 9.83 -15.08
CA PHE A 319 -10.68 8.70 -15.04
C PHE A 319 -11.46 8.55 -16.37
N HIS A 320 -11.98 9.65 -16.90
CA HIS A 320 -12.84 9.59 -18.10
C HIS A 320 -12.09 9.63 -19.43
N LYS A 321 -10.85 10.19 -19.48
CA LYS A 321 -10.15 10.44 -20.76
C LYS A 321 -8.78 9.77 -20.88
N VAL A 322 -8.13 9.40 -19.79
CA VAL A 322 -6.74 8.88 -19.80
C VAL A 322 -6.68 7.40 -19.49
N LEU A 323 -7.50 6.94 -18.52
CA LEU A 323 -7.55 5.53 -18.15
C LEU A 323 -8.07 4.67 -19.30
N GLN A 324 -7.41 3.53 -19.50
CA GLN A 324 -7.88 2.51 -20.47
C GLN A 324 -9.18 1.88 -19.97
N ASP A 325 -10.03 1.44 -20.89
CA ASP A 325 -11.36 0.89 -20.57
C ASP A 325 -11.33 -0.22 -19.53
N HIS A 326 -10.35 -1.13 -19.60
CA HIS A 326 -10.23 -2.21 -18.63
C HIS A 326 -9.85 -1.73 -17.21
N GLN A 327 -9.09 -0.64 -17.09
CA GLN A 327 -8.75 -0.04 -15.79
C GLN A 327 -9.95 0.70 -15.19
N ARG A 328 -10.65 1.45 -16.03
CA ARG A 328 -11.87 2.16 -15.67
C ARG A 328 -12.94 1.20 -15.18
N THR A 329 -13.21 0.12 -15.94
CA THR A 329 -14.22 -0.88 -15.57
C THR A 329 -13.91 -1.55 -14.24
N ARG A 330 -12.64 -1.81 -13.89
CA ARG A 330 -12.27 -2.35 -12.58
C ARG A 330 -12.64 -1.41 -11.43
N ILE A 331 -12.49 -0.10 -11.62
CA ILE A 331 -12.86 0.91 -10.62
C ILE A 331 -14.39 1.03 -10.55
N GLU A 332 -15.09 1.04 -11.68
CA GLU A 332 -16.55 1.10 -11.74
C GLU A 332 -17.22 -0.10 -11.05
N VAL A 333 -16.68 -1.30 -11.26
CA VAL A 333 -17.16 -2.52 -10.59
C VAL A 333 -16.90 -2.46 -9.08
N LEU A 334 -15.71 -2.02 -8.66
CA LEU A 334 -15.40 -1.87 -7.24
C LEU A 334 -16.36 -0.90 -6.55
N LEU A 335 -16.70 0.22 -7.21
CA LEU A 335 -17.59 1.24 -6.68
C LEU A 335 -19.09 0.89 -6.82
N GLY A 336 -19.41 -0.26 -7.43
CA GLY A 336 -20.80 -0.69 -7.65
C GLY A 336 -21.58 0.21 -8.63
N ILE A 337 -20.88 0.80 -9.60
CA ILE A 337 -21.47 1.61 -10.66
C ILE A 337 -21.87 0.72 -11.84
N ASN A 338 -21.05 -0.28 -12.10
CA ASN A 338 -21.22 -1.21 -13.20
C ASN A 338 -21.24 -2.65 -12.65
N ASP A 339 -22.34 -3.37 -12.95
CA ASP A 339 -22.52 -4.77 -12.54
C ASP A 339 -21.89 -5.75 -13.56
N ASP A 340 -20.74 -5.40 -14.16
CA ASP A 340 -20.07 -6.31 -15.09
C ASP A 340 -19.39 -7.48 -14.36
N ILE A 341 -20.24 -8.37 -13.84
CA ILE A 341 -19.86 -9.60 -13.13
C ILE A 341 -19.05 -10.54 -14.03
N ARG A 342 -19.18 -10.42 -15.35
CA ARG A 342 -18.63 -11.41 -16.32
C ARG A 342 -17.21 -11.09 -16.80
N ARG A 343 -16.72 -9.85 -16.66
CA ARG A 343 -15.40 -9.42 -17.13
C ARG A 343 -14.52 -8.91 -15.99
N ALA A 344 -14.59 -7.63 -15.69
CA ALA A 344 -13.70 -7.00 -14.72
C ALA A 344 -14.00 -7.39 -13.26
N GLY A 345 -15.27 -7.67 -12.93
CA GLY A 345 -15.71 -8.15 -11.61
C GLY A 345 -15.62 -9.66 -11.42
N TYR A 346 -15.35 -10.42 -12.48
CA TYR A 346 -15.38 -11.88 -12.46
C TYR A 346 -14.48 -12.48 -11.38
N ASN A 347 -13.22 -12.05 -11.31
CA ASN A 347 -12.24 -12.61 -10.38
C ASN A 347 -12.66 -12.40 -8.92
N VAL A 348 -13.11 -11.19 -8.58
CA VAL A 348 -13.55 -10.85 -7.22
C VAL A 348 -14.83 -11.58 -6.85
N ASN A 349 -15.77 -11.66 -7.79
CA ASN A 349 -17.03 -12.36 -7.55
C ASN A 349 -16.81 -13.88 -7.36
N GLN A 350 -15.97 -14.51 -8.21
CA GLN A 350 -15.62 -15.92 -8.05
C GLN A 350 -14.86 -16.17 -6.73
N ALA A 351 -13.94 -15.24 -6.33
CA ALA A 351 -13.26 -15.33 -5.06
C ALA A 351 -14.23 -15.25 -3.86
N LYS A 352 -15.21 -14.35 -3.91
CA LYS A 352 -16.27 -14.27 -2.88
C LYS A 352 -17.14 -15.52 -2.82
N ILE A 353 -17.48 -16.10 -3.98
CA ILE A 353 -18.24 -17.36 -4.05
C ILE A 353 -17.41 -18.50 -3.45
N ALA A 354 -16.11 -18.57 -3.76
CA ALA A 354 -15.21 -19.58 -3.20
C ALA A 354 -15.17 -19.48 -1.68
N ILE A 355 -14.87 -18.29 -1.12
CA ILE A 355 -14.84 -18.05 0.33
C ILE A 355 -16.19 -18.39 0.98
N GLY A 356 -17.29 -17.91 0.41
CA GLY A 356 -18.63 -18.17 0.95
C GLY A 356 -19.00 -19.65 0.93
N SER A 357 -18.50 -20.42 -0.02
CA SER A 357 -18.74 -21.85 -0.15
C SER A 357 -18.01 -22.70 0.91
N GLY A 358 -16.96 -22.15 1.55
CA GLY A 358 -16.22 -22.83 2.62
C GLY A 358 -16.95 -22.89 3.97
N GLY A 359 -17.92 -22.01 4.22
CA GLY A 359 -18.64 -21.97 5.50
C GLY A 359 -17.74 -21.77 6.71
N LEU A 360 -18.06 -22.39 7.84
CA LEU A 360 -17.30 -22.24 9.09
C LEU A 360 -15.98 -23.02 9.09
N THR A 361 -16.00 -24.29 8.68
CA THR A 361 -14.88 -25.24 8.83
C THR A 361 -14.16 -25.56 7.55
N GLY A 362 -14.61 -25.02 6.41
CA GLY A 362 -14.06 -25.31 5.09
C GLY A 362 -14.53 -26.66 4.53
N LYS A 363 -14.15 -26.90 3.28
CA LYS A 363 -14.42 -28.16 2.58
C LYS A 363 -13.34 -29.22 2.81
N GLY A 364 -12.23 -28.83 3.44
CA GLY A 364 -11.05 -29.66 3.63
C GLY A 364 -9.99 -29.48 2.55
N PHE A 365 -8.76 -29.82 2.88
CA PHE A 365 -7.60 -29.73 1.98
C PHE A 365 -7.85 -30.51 0.69
N LEU A 366 -7.55 -29.90 -0.45
CA LEU A 366 -7.78 -30.43 -1.81
C LEU A 366 -9.26 -30.75 -2.14
N ASN A 367 -10.23 -30.26 -1.36
CA ASN A 367 -11.65 -30.48 -1.59
C ASN A 367 -12.42 -29.22 -2.04
N GLY A 368 -11.72 -28.12 -2.27
CA GLY A 368 -12.32 -26.90 -2.82
C GLY A 368 -12.89 -27.11 -4.23
N THR A 369 -14.16 -26.87 -4.43
CA THR A 369 -14.81 -27.07 -5.75
C THR A 369 -14.48 -25.94 -6.73
N GLN A 370 -14.49 -24.70 -6.27
CA GLN A 370 -14.12 -23.52 -7.08
C GLN A 370 -12.62 -23.53 -7.39
N THR A 371 -11.81 -23.91 -6.39
CA THR A 371 -10.36 -24.09 -6.49
C THR A 371 -10.00 -25.16 -7.53
N LYS A 372 -10.62 -26.34 -7.48
CA LYS A 372 -10.39 -27.44 -8.42
C LYS A 372 -10.72 -27.08 -9.85
N LEU A 373 -11.79 -26.36 -10.08
CA LEU A 373 -12.26 -25.99 -11.41
C LEU A 373 -11.54 -24.76 -11.97
N LYS A 374 -10.61 -24.17 -11.19
CA LYS A 374 -9.82 -22.98 -11.55
C LYS A 374 -10.68 -21.81 -12.03
N TYR A 375 -11.86 -21.63 -11.39
CA TYR A 375 -12.75 -20.51 -11.74
C TYR A 375 -12.21 -19.15 -11.34
N VAL A 376 -11.30 -19.09 -10.35
CA VAL A 376 -10.61 -17.85 -9.96
C VAL A 376 -9.28 -17.77 -10.70
N PRO A 377 -9.09 -16.84 -11.65
CA PRO A 377 -7.80 -16.63 -12.29
C PRO A 377 -6.75 -16.14 -11.28
N GLU A 378 -5.46 -16.52 -11.50
CA GLU A 378 -4.32 -16.15 -10.62
C GLU A 378 -4.57 -16.50 -9.16
N GLN A 379 -5.20 -17.66 -8.91
CA GLN A 379 -5.60 -18.10 -7.60
C GLN A 379 -4.42 -18.42 -6.68
N ASP A 380 -3.33 -18.97 -7.22
CA ASP A 380 -2.12 -19.33 -6.47
C ASP A 380 -1.21 -18.12 -6.17
N THR A 381 -1.43 -16.99 -6.83
CA THR A 381 -0.65 -15.75 -6.64
C THR A 381 -1.46 -14.70 -5.90
N ASP A 382 -2.26 -13.93 -6.61
CA ASP A 382 -2.92 -12.74 -6.08
C ASP A 382 -4.17 -13.05 -5.25
N PHE A 383 -4.88 -14.15 -5.59
CA PHE A 383 -6.13 -14.54 -4.94
C PHE A 383 -5.98 -15.74 -3.99
N ILE A 384 -4.77 -16.02 -3.49
CA ILE A 384 -4.50 -17.21 -2.66
C ILE A 384 -5.40 -17.29 -1.40
N PHE A 385 -5.79 -16.14 -0.83
CA PHE A 385 -6.66 -16.08 0.33
C PHE A 385 -8.05 -16.73 0.08
N CYS A 386 -8.53 -16.76 -1.19
CA CYS A 386 -9.80 -17.44 -1.50
C CYS A 386 -9.68 -18.96 -1.35
N THR A 387 -8.51 -19.56 -1.60
CA THR A 387 -8.25 -20.99 -1.38
C THR A 387 -8.34 -21.32 0.11
N VAL A 388 -7.74 -20.50 0.98
CA VAL A 388 -7.88 -20.66 2.43
C VAL A 388 -9.35 -20.56 2.84
N GLY A 389 -10.08 -19.57 2.31
CA GLY A 389 -11.51 -19.39 2.61
C GLY A 389 -12.36 -20.58 2.17
N GLU A 390 -12.07 -21.23 1.05
CA GLU A 390 -12.80 -22.39 0.55
C GLU A 390 -12.42 -23.69 1.29
N GLU A 391 -11.10 -23.94 1.44
CA GLU A 391 -10.61 -25.22 1.99
C GLU A 391 -10.67 -25.28 3.51
N GLU A 392 -10.36 -24.18 4.20
CA GLU A 392 -10.27 -24.11 5.66
C GLU A 392 -11.41 -23.30 6.31
N GLY A 393 -12.23 -22.63 5.49
CA GLY A 393 -13.41 -21.89 5.92
C GLY A 393 -13.10 -20.63 6.73
N PHE A 394 -14.11 -20.18 7.49
CA PHE A 394 -13.99 -18.99 8.32
C PHE A 394 -12.93 -19.15 9.42
N ILE A 395 -12.85 -20.33 10.04
CA ILE A 395 -11.89 -20.59 11.14
C ILE A 395 -10.46 -20.50 10.61
N GLY A 396 -10.14 -21.14 9.49
CA GLY A 396 -8.81 -21.07 8.89
C GLY A 396 -8.46 -19.65 8.43
N SER A 397 -9.40 -18.96 7.77
CA SER A 397 -9.20 -17.57 7.37
C SER A 397 -8.95 -16.64 8.56
N ALA A 398 -9.72 -16.79 9.65
CA ALA A 398 -9.53 -16.01 10.88
C ALA A 398 -8.20 -16.32 11.55
N ALA A 399 -7.82 -17.61 11.63
CA ALA A 399 -6.53 -18.02 12.19
C ALA A 399 -5.34 -17.45 11.39
N LEU A 400 -5.43 -17.45 10.06
CA LEU A 400 -4.40 -16.84 9.20
C LEU A 400 -4.28 -15.33 9.45
N LEU A 401 -5.40 -14.60 9.49
CA LEU A 401 -5.42 -13.16 9.76
C LEU A 401 -4.89 -12.85 11.17
N LEU A 402 -5.21 -13.66 12.18
CA LEU A 402 -4.66 -13.54 13.53
C LEU A 402 -3.14 -13.79 13.54
N THR A 403 -2.65 -14.76 12.77
CA THR A 403 -1.21 -15.02 12.63
C THR A 403 -0.50 -13.80 12.03
N TYR A 404 -1.06 -13.19 10.98
CA TYR A 404 -0.53 -11.93 10.43
C TYR A 404 -0.61 -10.78 11.43
N LEU A 405 -1.69 -10.67 12.20
CA LEU A 405 -1.83 -9.64 13.22
C LEU A 405 -0.72 -9.77 14.29
N VAL A 406 -0.48 -10.98 14.77
CA VAL A 406 0.62 -11.26 15.71
C VAL A 406 1.97 -10.93 15.08
N PHE A 407 2.19 -11.28 13.81
CA PHE A 407 3.40 -10.95 13.07
C PHE A 407 3.61 -9.43 12.95
N ILE A 408 2.57 -8.67 12.60
CA ILE A 408 2.60 -7.19 12.53
C ILE A 408 2.92 -6.58 13.90
N PHE A 409 2.27 -7.01 14.97
CA PHE A 409 2.59 -6.54 16.33
C PHE A 409 4.03 -6.88 16.73
N ARG A 410 4.53 -8.03 16.29
CA ARG A 410 5.93 -8.39 16.55
C ARG A 410 6.89 -7.48 15.79
N LEU A 411 6.61 -7.13 14.53
CA LEU A 411 7.41 -6.17 13.78
C LEU A 411 7.41 -4.77 14.43
N ILE A 412 6.26 -4.30 14.96
CA ILE A 412 6.19 -3.06 15.73
C ILE A 412 7.13 -3.14 16.93
N HIS A 413 7.06 -4.23 17.70
CA HIS A 413 7.92 -4.41 18.87
C HIS A 413 9.42 -4.44 18.48
N LEU A 414 9.76 -5.09 17.36
CA LEU A 414 11.13 -5.11 16.85
C LEU A 414 11.62 -3.72 16.44
N ALA A 415 10.77 -2.90 15.80
CA ALA A 415 11.10 -1.55 15.38
C ALA A 415 11.24 -0.59 16.58
N GLU A 416 10.31 -0.64 17.55
CA GLU A 416 10.33 0.25 18.72
C GLU A 416 11.51 -0.01 19.66
N ARG A 417 11.96 -1.24 19.76
CA ARG A 417 13.09 -1.58 20.65
C ARG A 417 14.47 -1.21 20.09
N GLN A 418 14.56 -0.70 18.83
CA GLN A 418 15.84 -0.31 18.24
C GLN A 418 16.41 0.95 18.92
N PRO A 419 17.70 0.96 19.32
CA PRO A 419 18.31 2.10 20.00
C PRO A 419 18.68 3.24 19.05
N ASP A 420 18.90 2.94 17.78
CA ASP A 420 19.31 3.88 16.74
C ASP A 420 18.22 4.14 15.71
N THR A 421 18.23 5.31 15.13
CA THR A 421 17.25 5.73 14.11
C THR A 421 17.27 4.84 12.89
N MET A 422 18.44 4.35 12.46
CA MET A 422 18.56 3.45 11.31
C MET A 422 17.74 2.17 11.51
N GLY A 423 17.93 1.49 12.64
CA GLY A 423 17.21 0.24 12.92
C GLY A 423 15.71 0.47 13.07
N ARG A 424 15.30 1.57 13.71
CA ARG A 424 13.91 1.93 13.90
C ARG A 424 13.22 2.25 12.57
N VAL A 425 13.78 3.11 11.75
CA VAL A 425 13.21 3.50 10.44
C VAL A 425 13.17 2.30 9.50
N TYR A 426 14.21 1.46 9.50
CA TYR A 426 14.19 0.22 8.70
C TYR A 426 13.09 -0.73 9.18
N GLY A 427 12.96 -0.94 10.48
CA GLY A 427 11.91 -1.77 11.06
C GLY A 427 10.50 -1.29 10.71
N TYR A 428 10.25 0.01 10.82
CA TYR A 428 8.97 0.59 10.37
C TYR A 428 8.76 0.51 8.86
N SER A 429 9.82 0.60 8.06
CA SER A 429 9.72 0.43 6.60
C SER A 429 9.28 -0.99 6.25
N VAL A 430 9.90 -1.99 6.88
CA VAL A 430 9.49 -3.40 6.74
C VAL A 430 8.04 -3.59 7.16
N LEU A 431 7.67 -3.11 8.35
CA LEU A 431 6.30 -3.16 8.87
C LEU A 431 5.28 -2.58 7.86
N CYS A 432 5.53 -1.37 7.37
CA CYS A 432 4.60 -0.67 6.48
C CYS A 432 4.44 -1.38 5.13
N ILE A 433 5.51 -1.95 4.58
CA ILE A 433 5.46 -2.77 3.37
C ILE A 433 4.59 -4.02 3.61
N PHE A 434 4.82 -4.76 4.69
CA PHE A 434 4.04 -5.96 5.01
C PHE A 434 2.57 -5.64 5.27
N LEU A 435 2.30 -4.59 6.05
CA LEU A 435 0.93 -4.14 6.35
C LEU A 435 0.19 -3.75 5.07
N PHE A 436 0.84 -3.03 4.17
CA PHE A 436 0.24 -2.61 2.90
C PHE A 436 -0.10 -3.81 2.01
N HIS A 437 0.83 -4.76 1.86
CA HIS A 437 0.59 -5.99 1.11
C HIS A 437 -0.58 -6.81 1.68
N LEU A 438 -0.61 -7.00 3.01
CA LEU A 438 -1.68 -7.71 3.70
C LEU A 438 -3.03 -7.03 3.47
N PHE A 439 -3.11 -5.71 3.70
CA PHE A 439 -4.35 -4.96 3.59
C PHE A 439 -4.90 -4.97 2.16
N ILE A 440 -4.05 -4.74 1.17
CA ILE A 440 -4.49 -4.69 -0.23
C ILE A 440 -4.82 -6.10 -0.75
N ASN A 441 -3.99 -7.12 -0.46
CA ASN A 441 -4.26 -8.47 -0.95
C ASN A 441 -5.58 -9.03 -0.39
N VAL A 442 -5.76 -9.00 0.92
CA VAL A 442 -7.01 -9.48 1.54
C VAL A 442 -8.19 -8.58 1.12
N GLY A 443 -7.98 -7.27 1.08
CA GLY A 443 -9.00 -6.30 0.66
C GLY A 443 -9.50 -6.53 -0.77
N MET A 444 -8.61 -6.84 -1.73
CA MET A 444 -9.04 -7.10 -3.11
C MET A 444 -9.80 -8.42 -3.26
N VAL A 445 -9.43 -9.46 -2.52
CA VAL A 445 -10.15 -10.74 -2.53
C VAL A 445 -11.55 -10.58 -1.94
N LEU A 446 -11.71 -9.77 -0.90
CA LEU A 446 -12.99 -9.43 -0.29
C LEU A 446 -13.78 -8.36 -1.08
N GLY A 447 -13.16 -7.74 -2.10
CA GLY A 447 -13.78 -6.67 -2.88
C GLY A 447 -13.88 -5.33 -2.14
N LEU A 448 -12.99 -5.07 -1.18
CA LEU A 448 -12.88 -3.80 -0.45
C LEU A 448 -11.88 -2.83 -1.12
N THR A 449 -10.96 -3.37 -1.92
CA THR A 449 -9.96 -2.61 -2.67
C THR A 449 -9.94 -3.07 -4.13
N PRO A 450 -9.50 -2.22 -5.08
CA PRO A 450 -9.41 -2.62 -6.48
C PRO A 450 -8.42 -3.77 -6.67
N VAL A 451 -8.63 -4.58 -7.70
CA VAL A 451 -7.72 -5.66 -8.06
C VAL A 451 -6.45 -5.06 -8.65
N ILE A 452 -5.38 -5.07 -7.87
CA ILE A 452 -4.11 -4.46 -8.21
C ILE A 452 -3.05 -5.50 -8.55
N GLY A 453 -3.19 -6.74 -8.06
CA GLY A 453 -2.26 -7.83 -8.33
C GLY A 453 -0.98 -7.72 -7.51
N ILE A 454 -1.07 -7.76 -6.18
CA ILE A 454 0.07 -7.84 -5.27
C ILE A 454 -0.02 -9.08 -4.38
N PRO A 455 1.11 -9.80 -4.18
CA PRO A 455 1.10 -11.05 -3.44
C PRO A 455 0.91 -10.86 -1.94
N LEU A 456 0.34 -11.88 -1.28
CA LEU A 456 0.30 -11.98 0.18
C LEU A 456 1.68 -12.41 0.70
N PRO A 457 2.34 -11.64 1.59
CA PRO A 457 3.70 -11.90 2.03
C PRO A 457 3.91 -13.31 2.61
N PHE A 458 4.93 -14.02 2.13
CA PHE A 458 5.30 -15.40 2.52
C PHE A 458 4.27 -16.49 2.16
N PHE A 459 3.09 -16.11 1.68
CA PHE A 459 1.98 -17.02 1.50
C PHE A 459 1.68 -17.31 0.03
N SER A 460 1.65 -16.26 -0.81
CA SER A 460 1.42 -16.40 -2.25
C SER A 460 2.55 -17.11 -2.98
N TYR A 461 2.23 -17.80 -4.08
CA TYR A 461 3.21 -18.33 -4.99
C TYR A 461 4.04 -17.21 -5.63
N GLY A 462 5.39 -17.38 -5.61
CA GLY A 462 6.29 -16.47 -6.31
C GLY A 462 7.69 -16.43 -5.73
N GLY A 463 8.71 -16.75 -6.55
CA GLY A 463 10.10 -16.74 -6.12
C GLY A 463 10.62 -15.36 -5.77
N SER A 464 10.43 -14.37 -6.66
CA SER A 464 10.93 -13.00 -6.44
C SER A 464 10.29 -12.31 -5.25
N SER A 465 8.98 -12.49 -5.05
CA SER A 465 8.26 -11.91 -3.91
C SER A 465 8.71 -12.56 -2.59
N LEU A 466 8.82 -13.88 -2.54
CA LEU A 466 9.28 -14.60 -1.36
C LEU A 466 10.71 -14.19 -0.98
N TRP A 467 11.62 -14.07 -1.95
CA TRP A 467 12.98 -13.58 -1.71
C TRP A 467 12.98 -12.13 -1.24
N GLY A 468 12.20 -11.24 -1.87
CA GLY A 468 12.09 -9.83 -1.48
C GLY A 468 11.62 -9.66 -0.03
N PHE A 469 10.56 -10.37 0.37
CA PHE A 469 10.06 -10.36 1.74
C PHE A 469 11.03 -11.00 2.73
N THR A 470 11.72 -12.07 2.32
CA THR A 470 12.74 -12.71 3.16
C THR A 470 13.92 -11.76 3.40
N ILE A 471 14.40 -11.07 2.36
CA ILE A 471 15.47 -10.07 2.50
C ILE A 471 15.06 -8.97 3.48
N LEU A 472 13.87 -8.39 3.31
CA LEU A 472 13.35 -7.37 4.21
C LEU A 472 13.35 -7.82 5.67
N LEU A 473 12.81 -9.01 5.94
CA LEU A 473 12.70 -9.55 7.30
C LEU A 473 14.04 -9.91 7.91
N PHE A 474 14.89 -10.63 7.17
CA PHE A 474 16.14 -11.15 7.72
C PHE A 474 17.19 -10.05 7.94
N ILE A 475 17.20 -8.99 7.14
CA ILE A 475 18.00 -7.80 7.43
C ILE A 475 17.51 -7.14 8.73
N LEU A 476 16.18 -7.03 8.97
CA LEU A 476 15.65 -6.52 10.23
C LEU A 476 16.09 -7.39 11.41
N LEU A 477 15.98 -8.71 11.29
CA LEU A 477 16.40 -9.64 12.34
C LEU A 477 17.90 -9.53 12.63
N ARG A 478 18.73 -9.31 11.61
CA ARG A 478 20.17 -9.09 11.79
C ARG A 478 20.48 -7.78 12.51
N ILE A 479 19.80 -6.70 12.13
CA ILE A 479 19.94 -5.40 12.80
C ILE A 479 19.53 -5.52 14.27
N ASP A 480 18.47 -6.25 14.56
CA ASP A 480 17.97 -6.45 15.91
C ASP A 480 18.91 -7.34 16.77
N ALA A 481 19.48 -8.39 16.18
CA ALA A 481 20.43 -9.26 16.87
C ALA A 481 21.69 -8.50 17.34
N GLU A 482 22.20 -7.55 16.54
CA GLU A 482 23.38 -6.76 16.91
C GLU A 482 23.11 -5.80 18.08
N ARG A 483 21.87 -5.35 18.27
CA ARG A 483 21.47 -4.60 19.45
C ARG A 483 21.72 -5.37 20.75
N ASN A 484 21.38 -6.64 20.75
CA ASN A 484 21.57 -7.52 21.90
C ASN A 484 23.05 -7.77 22.21
N LEU A 485 23.89 -7.84 21.17
CA LEU A 485 25.32 -8.00 21.31
C LEU A 485 26.02 -6.76 21.90
N LYS A 486 25.51 -5.54 21.63
CA LYS A 486 26.06 -4.28 22.16
C LYS A 486 25.62 -3.95 23.59
N ARG A 487 24.59 -4.59 24.11
CA ARG A 487 24.09 -4.39 25.49
C ARG A 487 24.81 -5.27 26.52
N GLN A 488 25.64 -6.20 26.09
CA GLN A 488 26.51 -7.03 26.89
C GLN A 488 27.98 -6.52 26.85
#